data_64f9272fd47edf4838b9c8e63366024e
#
_entry.id   64f9272fd47edf4838b9c8e63366024e
#
_cell.length_a   1.000
_cell.length_b   1.000
_cell.length_c   1.000
_cell.angle_alpha   90.00
_cell.angle_beta   90.00
_cell.angle_gamma   90.00
#
_symmetry.space_group_name_H-M   'P 1'
#
loop_
_entity.id
_entity.type
_entity.pdbx_description
1 polymer ?
#
loop_
_entity_poly.entity_id
_entity_poly.type
_entity_poly.pdbx_seq_one_letter_code
_entity_poly.pdbx_strand_id
1 'polypeptide(L)'
;MTDEDAIRFLLMNQEVLHLGLSDSDRIYVVPVNYAFTYEDGHLALYFHGAKAGLKYDILQEKPDVGFCIDGDQMVIPDEKDAGRFTTHYKSVIGSGRVSMIRESGEAKKALTLFMKHYSPRDWDITDAMVSRTAIFRLDAEEFQVKRIASPAFSSSVRSLLWIYRNRS
;
A
#
# COMPACT_ATOMS: atom_id res chain seq x y z
N MET A 1 -7.88 -18.14 -9.82
CA MET A 1 -7.13 -17.10 -9.09
C MET A 1 -7.69 -17.10 -7.68
N THR A 2 -6.87 -17.41 -6.69
CA THR A 2 -7.26 -17.38 -5.29
C THR A 2 -7.47 -15.95 -4.83
N ASP A 3 -8.09 -15.74 -3.65
CA ASP A 3 -8.25 -14.38 -3.09
C ASP A 3 -6.89 -13.74 -2.82
N GLU A 4 -5.91 -14.52 -2.37
CA GLU A 4 -4.53 -14.06 -2.17
C GLU A 4 -3.87 -13.62 -3.47
N ASP A 5 -4.04 -14.38 -4.56
CA ASP A 5 -3.51 -13.98 -5.88
C ASP A 5 -4.13 -12.66 -6.34
N ALA A 6 -5.44 -12.46 -6.09
CA ALA A 6 -6.12 -11.22 -6.44
C ALA A 6 -5.59 -10.02 -5.65
N ILE A 7 -5.29 -10.20 -4.36
CA ILE A 7 -4.70 -9.16 -3.50
C ILE A 7 -3.27 -8.85 -3.96
N ARG A 8 -2.44 -9.87 -4.19
CA ARG A 8 -1.08 -9.69 -4.73
C ARG A 8 -1.09 -8.95 -6.06
N PHE A 9 -1.99 -9.35 -6.96
CA PHE A 9 -2.14 -8.69 -8.26
C PHE A 9 -2.53 -7.22 -8.11
N LEU A 10 -3.46 -6.88 -7.19
CA LEU A 10 -3.82 -5.50 -6.91
C LEU A 10 -2.62 -4.71 -6.40
N LEU A 11 -1.94 -5.22 -5.38
CA LEU A 11 -0.78 -4.55 -4.78
C LEU A 11 0.38 -4.38 -5.77
N MET A 12 0.60 -5.34 -6.68
CA MET A 12 1.65 -5.25 -7.70
C MET A 12 1.38 -4.21 -8.80
N ASN A 13 0.11 -3.90 -9.06
CA ASN A 13 -0.28 -3.02 -10.16
C ASN A 13 -0.55 -1.57 -9.72
N GLN A 14 -0.36 -1.25 -8.43
CA GLN A 14 -0.45 0.11 -7.92
C GLN A 14 0.93 0.61 -7.50
N GLU A 15 1.15 1.91 -7.66
CA GLU A 15 2.48 2.51 -7.47
C GLU A 15 2.57 3.38 -6.22
N VAL A 16 1.41 3.81 -5.68
CA VAL A 16 1.35 4.82 -4.62
C VAL A 16 0.60 4.30 -3.41
N LEU A 17 1.22 4.45 -2.27
CA LEU A 17 0.68 4.26 -0.95
C LEU A 17 0.44 5.63 -0.31
N HIS A 18 -0.80 5.92 0.08
CA HIS A 18 -1.16 7.09 0.87
C HIS A 18 -1.11 6.74 2.34
N LEU A 19 -0.23 7.42 3.10
CA LEU A 19 -0.10 7.27 4.54
C LEU A 19 -0.84 8.39 5.25
N GLY A 20 -1.73 8.04 6.17
CA GLY A 20 -2.38 8.95 7.10
C GLY A 20 -1.64 8.93 8.43
N LEU A 21 -1.00 10.05 8.77
CA LEU A 21 -0.18 10.23 9.96
C LEU A 21 -0.86 11.18 10.93
N SER A 22 -0.80 10.87 12.23
CA SER A 22 -1.33 11.75 13.29
C SER A 22 -0.21 12.64 13.85
N ASP A 23 -0.33 13.94 13.64
CA ASP A 23 0.61 14.95 14.16
C ASP A 23 -0.12 15.88 15.13
N SER A 24 -0.07 15.54 16.41
CA SER A 24 -0.73 16.29 17.49
C SER A 24 -2.19 16.63 17.22
N ASP A 25 -2.48 17.79 16.67
CA ASP A 25 -3.83 18.30 16.44
C ASP A 25 -4.31 18.16 15.00
N ARG A 26 -3.50 17.58 14.12
CA ARG A 26 -3.82 17.43 12.68
C ARG A 26 -3.53 16.05 12.16
N ILE A 27 -4.23 15.70 11.08
CA ILE A 27 -3.90 14.54 10.26
C ILE A 27 -3.05 15.01 9.08
N TYR A 28 -1.93 14.34 8.87
CA TYR A 28 -1.03 14.58 7.73
C TYR A 28 -1.06 13.41 6.79
N VAL A 29 -1.48 13.63 5.55
CA VAL A 29 -1.52 12.59 4.52
C VAL A 29 -0.39 12.80 3.53
N VAL A 30 0.38 11.75 3.26
CA VAL A 30 1.51 11.80 2.34
C VAL A 30 1.52 10.61 1.39
N PRO A 31 1.67 10.83 0.07
CA PRO A 31 1.89 9.76 -0.90
C PRO A 31 3.35 9.31 -0.84
N VAL A 32 3.56 8.00 -0.92
CA VAL A 32 4.88 7.38 -1.03
C VAL A 32 4.83 6.21 -2.01
N ASN A 33 5.91 5.94 -2.70
CA ASN A 33 6.08 4.67 -3.39
C ASN A 33 6.33 3.56 -2.36
N TYR A 34 5.98 2.32 -2.70
CA TYR A 34 6.05 1.21 -1.77
C TYR A 34 6.48 -0.11 -2.45
N ALA A 35 6.92 -1.04 -1.63
CA ALA A 35 6.95 -2.46 -1.94
C ALA A 35 6.15 -3.21 -0.88
N PHE A 36 5.92 -4.49 -1.07
CA PHE A 36 5.14 -5.28 -0.13
C PHE A 36 5.59 -6.73 -0.05
N THR A 37 5.26 -7.36 1.08
CA THR A 37 5.13 -8.80 1.21
C THR A 37 3.70 -9.11 1.65
N TYR A 38 3.13 -10.18 1.11
CA TYR A 38 1.82 -10.67 1.52
C TYR A 38 1.85 -12.19 1.57
N GLU A 39 1.84 -12.75 2.78
CA GLU A 39 1.98 -14.18 3.04
C GLU A 39 1.06 -14.58 4.18
N ASP A 40 0.28 -15.65 3.99
CA ASP A 40 -0.62 -16.21 5.01
C ASP A 40 -1.58 -15.16 5.63
N GLY A 41 -2.05 -14.21 4.82
CA GLY A 41 -2.91 -13.12 5.29
C GLY A 41 -2.19 -11.93 5.93
N HIS A 42 -0.86 -12.02 6.10
CA HIS A 42 -0.04 -10.95 6.67
C HIS A 42 0.48 -10.01 5.58
N LEU A 43 0.07 -8.75 5.65
CA LEU A 43 0.53 -7.69 4.76
C LEU A 43 1.57 -6.84 5.46
N ALA A 44 2.75 -6.73 4.86
CA ALA A 44 3.74 -5.72 5.22
C ALA A 44 4.06 -4.83 4.02
N LEU A 45 4.09 -3.52 4.25
CA LEU A 45 4.40 -2.50 3.25
C LEU A 45 5.73 -1.86 3.59
N TYR A 46 6.57 -1.68 2.58
CA TYR A 46 7.91 -1.09 2.72
C TYR A 46 7.96 0.21 1.95
N PHE A 47 8.45 1.26 2.57
CA PHE A 47 8.67 2.54 1.91
C PHE A 47 9.95 3.20 2.44
N HIS A 48 10.42 4.20 1.73
CA HIS A 48 11.62 4.90 2.11
C HIS A 48 11.47 6.42 2.01
N GLY A 49 12.42 7.15 2.55
CA GLY A 49 12.43 8.60 2.49
C GLY A 49 13.73 9.20 3.03
N ALA A 50 13.76 10.51 3.10
CA ALA A 50 14.84 11.22 3.76
C ALA A 50 14.89 10.91 5.27
N LYS A 51 16.06 11.03 5.86
CA LYS A 51 16.30 10.87 7.30
C LYS A 51 15.94 12.13 8.12
N ALA A 52 15.13 13.00 7.54
CA ALA A 52 14.64 14.23 8.18
C ALA A 52 13.33 14.67 7.53
N GLY A 53 12.60 15.56 8.21
CA GLY A 53 11.36 16.15 7.75
C GLY A 53 10.13 15.57 8.41
N LEU A 54 8.99 16.23 8.21
CA LEU A 54 7.76 16.02 8.98
C LEU A 54 7.32 14.55 9.07
N LYS A 55 7.31 13.82 7.94
CA LYS A 55 6.98 12.39 7.94
C LYS A 55 7.91 11.58 8.84
N TYR A 56 9.22 11.83 8.74
CA TYR A 56 10.21 11.14 9.54
C TYR A 56 10.01 11.40 11.02
N ASP A 57 9.81 12.68 11.39
CA ASP A 57 9.66 13.11 12.78
C ASP A 57 8.38 12.53 13.40
N ILE A 58 7.25 12.60 12.69
CA ILE A 58 5.99 12.01 13.16
C ILE A 58 6.13 10.49 13.40
N LEU A 59 6.72 9.76 12.46
CA LEU A 59 6.86 8.31 12.58
C LEU A 59 7.80 7.86 13.71
N GLN A 60 8.71 8.72 14.18
CA GLN A 60 9.52 8.43 15.35
C GLN A 60 8.71 8.46 16.65
N GLU A 61 7.71 9.35 16.73
CA GLU A 61 6.91 9.58 17.93
C GLU A 61 5.59 8.80 17.91
N LYS A 62 4.94 8.74 16.74
CA LYS A 62 3.60 8.18 16.56
C LYS A 62 3.60 7.20 15.37
N PRO A 63 4.01 5.96 15.59
CA PRO A 63 4.17 4.96 14.54
C PRO A 63 2.86 4.34 14.04
N ASP A 64 1.73 4.58 14.71
CA ASP A 64 0.45 4.05 14.30
C ASP A 64 -0.15 4.90 13.19
N VAL A 65 -0.49 4.28 12.06
CA VAL A 65 -0.87 4.96 10.82
C VAL A 65 -2.08 4.31 10.17
N GLY A 66 -2.84 5.13 9.43
CA GLY A 66 -3.77 4.64 8.43
C GLY A 66 -3.11 4.59 7.06
N PHE A 67 -3.61 3.74 6.17
CA PHE A 67 -3.10 3.68 4.80
C PHE A 67 -4.17 3.39 3.77
N CYS A 68 -3.93 3.85 2.54
CA CYS A 68 -4.74 3.54 1.37
C CYS A 68 -3.84 3.34 0.16
N ILE A 69 -4.11 2.26 -0.58
CA ILE A 69 -3.58 2.00 -1.92
C ILE A 69 -4.78 1.86 -2.83
N ASP A 70 -4.89 2.70 -3.86
CA ASP A 70 -6.02 2.66 -4.77
C ASP A 70 -5.59 2.88 -6.22
N GLY A 71 -6.43 2.44 -7.15
CA GLY A 71 -6.17 2.61 -8.57
C GLY A 71 -7.17 1.89 -9.47
N ASP A 72 -6.82 1.77 -10.74
CA ASP A 72 -7.66 1.24 -11.81
C ASP A 72 -9.00 2.01 -11.93
N GLN A 73 -8.98 3.31 -11.67
CA GLN A 73 -10.18 4.14 -11.68
C GLN A 73 -10.66 4.39 -13.10
N MET A 74 -11.91 4.00 -13.36
CA MET A 74 -12.58 4.24 -14.63
C MET A 74 -14.05 4.60 -14.39
N VAL A 75 -14.44 5.79 -14.80
CA VAL A 75 -15.83 6.22 -14.75
C VAL A 75 -16.63 5.46 -15.81
N ILE A 76 -17.74 4.89 -15.41
CA ILE A 76 -18.71 4.23 -16.29
C ILE A 76 -19.92 5.14 -16.39
N PRO A 77 -20.07 5.88 -17.49
CA PRO A 77 -21.22 6.76 -17.71
C PRO A 77 -22.48 5.97 -18.01
N ASP A 78 -23.62 6.54 -17.68
CA ASP A 78 -24.92 6.12 -18.21
C ASP A 78 -25.55 7.27 -18.99
N GLU A 79 -26.06 6.99 -20.20
CA GLU A 79 -26.59 8.04 -21.10
C GLU A 79 -27.99 8.52 -20.70
N LYS A 80 -28.68 7.80 -19.83
CA LYS A 80 -30.12 8.01 -19.55
C LYS A 80 -30.38 8.41 -18.11
N ASP A 81 -29.52 8.01 -17.18
CA ASP A 81 -29.75 8.18 -15.75
C ASP A 81 -28.47 8.51 -15.01
N ALA A 82 -28.37 9.73 -14.52
CA ALA A 82 -27.22 10.18 -13.72
C ALA A 82 -26.99 9.34 -12.46
N GLY A 83 -28.06 8.75 -11.89
CA GLY A 83 -27.95 7.85 -10.73
C GLY A 83 -27.29 6.50 -11.04
N ARG A 84 -27.10 6.19 -12.32
CA ARG A 84 -26.41 4.97 -12.79
C ARG A 84 -24.95 5.17 -13.13
N PHE A 85 -24.44 6.40 -13.09
CA PHE A 85 -23.00 6.62 -13.16
C PHE A 85 -22.31 5.86 -12.04
N THR A 86 -21.25 5.15 -12.37
CA THR A 86 -20.46 4.42 -11.38
C THR A 86 -18.99 4.51 -11.73
N THR A 87 -18.14 4.11 -10.79
CA THR A 87 -16.69 4.06 -11.00
C THR A 87 -16.20 2.65 -10.73
N HIS A 88 -15.50 2.10 -11.70
CA HIS A 88 -14.67 0.92 -11.49
C HIS A 88 -13.43 1.34 -10.72
N TYR A 89 -13.09 0.66 -9.66
CA TYR A 89 -11.86 0.89 -8.91
C TYR A 89 -11.46 -0.32 -8.07
N LYS A 90 -10.22 -0.30 -7.61
CA LYS A 90 -9.68 -1.23 -6.62
C LYS A 90 -9.03 -0.44 -5.50
N SER A 91 -9.12 -0.93 -4.27
CA SER A 91 -8.42 -0.31 -3.14
C SER A 91 -8.07 -1.32 -2.06
N VAL A 92 -6.97 -1.04 -1.36
CA VAL A 92 -6.60 -1.65 -0.08
C VAL A 92 -6.53 -0.53 0.94
N ILE A 93 -7.33 -0.61 1.98
CA ILE A 93 -7.41 0.40 3.04
C ILE A 93 -7.21 -0.29 4.37
N GLY A 94 -6.39 0.28 5.23
CA GLY A 94 -6.14 -0.33 6.53
C GLY A 94 -5.44 0.58 7.51
N SER A 95 -5.06 -0.01 8.63
CA SER A 95 -4.24 0.58 9.67
C SER A 95 -3.15 -0.39 10.10
N GLY A 96 -2.12 0.13 10.70
CA GLY A 96 -1.01 -0.68 11.20
C GLY A 96 0.08 0.18 11.81
N ARG A 97 1.18 -0.49 12.15
CA ARG A 97 2.30 0.11 12.86
C ARG A 97 3.55 0.16 12.01
N VAL A 98 4.16 1.32 11.97
CA VAL A 98 5.42 1.56 11.24
C VAL A 98 6.61 1.34 12.17
N SER A 99 7.62 0.64 11.66
CA SER A 99 8.94 0.52 12.29
C SER A 99 10.03 0.95 11.32
N MET A 100 11.10 1.54 11.85
CA MET A 100 12.28 1.86 11.04
C MET A 100 13.20 0.66 10.98
N ILE A 101 13.57 0.25 9.76
CA ILE A 101 14.56 -0.81 9.53
C ILE A 101 15.95 -0.23 9.73
N ARG A 102 16.67 -0.73 10.74
CA ARG A 102 18.03 -0.27 11.11
C ARG A 102 19.11 -1.26 10.72
N GLU A 103 18.78 -2.55 10.63
CA GLU A 103 19.71 -3.60 10.25
C GLU A 103 19.98 -3.56 8.74
N SER A 104 21.27 -3.57 8.35
CA SER A 104 21.69 -3.35 6.95
C SER A 104 21.20 -4.44 6.00
N GLY A 105 21.20 -5.70 6.42
CA GLY A 105 20.73 -6.83 5.59
C GLY A 105 19.23 -6.77 5.33
N GLU A 106 18.43 -6.42 6.36
CA GLU A 106 16.98 -6.20 6.20
C GLU A 106 16.68 -5.00 5.32
N ALA A 107 17.43 -3.91 5.50
CA ALA A 107 17.32 -2.71 4.69
C ALA A 107 17.61 -2.98 3.19
N LYS A 108 18.64 -3.77 2.90
CA LYS A 108 18.95 -4.23 1.53
C LYS A 108 17.82 -5.06 0.94
N LYS A 109 17.26 -6.01 1.72
CA LYS A 109 16.12 -6.83 1.28
C LYS A 109 14.90 -5.95 0.96
N ALA A 110 14.56 -4.99 1.81
CA ALA A 110 13.45 -4.06 1.59
C ALA A 110 13.64 -3.23 0.32
N LEU A 111 14.84 -2.67 0.09
CA LEU A 111 15.14 -1.92 -1.13
C LEU A 111 15.18 -2.82 -2.37
N THR A 112 15.60 -4.07 -2.25
CA THR A 112 15.53 -5.04 -3.35
C THR A 112 14.07 -5.35 -3.74
N LEU A 113 13.19 -5.56 -2.76
CA LEU A 113 11.75 -5.71 -2.99
C LEU A 113 11.17 -4.46 -3.66
N PHE A 114 11.58 -3.29 -3.20
CA PHE A 114 11.17 -2.02 -3.77
C PHE A 114 11.57 -1.92 -5.24
N MET A 115 12.81 -2.23 -5.58
CA MET A 115 13.26 -2.19 -6.98
C MET A 115 12.54 -3.21 -7.85
N LYS A 116 12.24 -4.40 -7.34
CA LYS A 116 11.46 -5.42 -8.07
C LYS A 116 10.02 -4.99 -8.37
N HIS A 117 9.46 -4.13 -7.54
CA HIS A 117 8.11 -3.59 -7.77
C HIS A 117 8.06 -2.63 -8.97
N TYR A 118 9.12 -1.81 -9.17
CA TYR A 118 9.16 -0.75 -10.18
C TYR A 118 10.04 -1.04 -11.39
N SER A 119 10.83 -2.10 -11.36
CA SER A 119 11.81 -2.38 -12.41
C SER A 119 11.90 -3.87 -12.72
N PRO A 120 11.85 -4.26 -14.00
CA PRO A 120 12.09 -5.64 -14.40
C PRO A 120 13.55 -6.06 -14.28
N ARG A 121 14.46 -5.11 -14.04
CA ARG A 121 15.89 -5.33 -13.95
C ARG A 121 16.29 -5.61 -12.51
N ASP A 122 17.23 -6.54 -12.31
CA ASP A 122 17.91 -6.71 -11.03
C ASP A 122 18.91 -5.57 -10.77
N TRP A 123 18.91 -5.07 -9.55
CA TRP A 123 19.76 -3.97 -9.10
C TRP A 123 20.62 -4.42 -7.92
N ASP A 124 21.88 -4.06 -7.94
CA ASP A 124 22.77 -4.22 -6.78
C ASP A 124 22.52 -3.08 -5.78
N ILE A 125 22.06 -3.45 -4.59
CA ILE A 125 21.78 -2.51 -3.50
C ILE A 125 23.00 -2.42 -2.59
N THR A 126 23.73 -1.32 -2.71
CA THR A 126 24.96 -1.08 -1.96
C THR A 126 24.69 -0.53 -0.54
N ASP A 127 25.65 -0.70 0.37
CA ASP A 127 25.58 -0.11 1.73
C ASP A 127 25.49 1.42 1.69
N ALA A 128 26.10 2.05 0.68
CA ALA A 128 26.01 3.49 0.47
C ALA A 128 24.57 3.95 0.15
N MET A 129 23.79 3.17 -0.58
CA MET A 129 22.37 3.45 -0.84
C MET A 129 21.55 3.32 0.43
N VAL A 130 21.74 2.25 1.19
CA VAL A 130 21.08 2.03 2.48
C VAL A 130 21.39 3.17 3.46
N SER A 131 22.67 3.56 3.56
CA SER A 131 23.11 4.58 4.53
C SER A 131 22.48 5.97 4.31
N ARG A 132 22.07 6.30 3.09
CA ARG A 132 21.50 7.60 2.71
C ARG A 132 20.01 7.72 2.93
N THR A 133 19.31 6.63 3.20
CA THR A 133 17.85 6.55 3.14
C THR A 133 17.30 6.03 4.47
N ALA A 134 16.21 6.63 4.96
CA ALA A 134 15.40 6.02 6.00
C ALA A 134 14.47 5.00 5.35
N ILE A 135 14.47 3.79 5.85
CA ILE A 135 13.66 2.68 5.34
C ILE A 135 12.70 2.26 6.42
N PHE A 136 11.43 2.14 6.06
CA PHE A 136 10.34 1.85 6.97
C PHE A 136 9.61 0.59 6.54
N ARG A 137 9.11 -0.13 7.53
CA ARG A 137 8.17 -1.24 7.38
C ARG A 137 6.89 -0.90 8.11
N LEU A 138 5.76 -0.99 7.42
CA LEU A 138 4.42 -0.92 7.98
C LEU A 138 3.85 -2.34 8.03
N ASP A 139 3.67 -2.87 9.22
CA ASP A 139 2.94 -4.11 9.44
C ASP A 139 1.44 -3.77 9.57
N ALA A 140 0.64 -4.24 8.62
CA ALA A 140 -0.79 -4.02 8.66
C ALA A 140 -1.43 -4.87 9.77
N GLU A 141 -2.15 -4.23 10.70
CA GLU A 141 -2.89 -4.89 11.77
C GLU A 141 -4.28 -5.31 11.31
N GLU A 142 -4.93 -4.44 10.54
CA GLU A 142 -6.16 -4.78 9.82
C GLU A 142 -6.20 -4.06 8.47
N PHE A 143 -6.80 -4.69 7.48
CA PHE A 143 -7.04 -4.06 6.18
C PHE A 143 -8.25 -4.65 5.48
N GLN A 144 -8.78 -3.86 4.55
CA GLN A 144 -9.89 -4.23 3.69
C GLN A 144 -9.46 -4.11 2.24
N VAL A 145 -9.85 -5.07 1.44
CA VAL A 145 -9.69 -5.02 -0.01
C VAL A 145 -11.05 -4.83 -0.66
N LYS A 146 -11.18 -3.81 -1.49
CA LYS A 146 -12.41 -3.51 -2.21
C LYS A 146 -12.15 -3.49 -3.70
N ARG A 147 -13.02 -4.18 -4.43
CA ARG A 147 -13.06 -4.14 -5.89
C ARG A 147 -14.49 -3.89 -6.33
N ILE A 148 -14.69 -2.84 -7.09
CA ILE A 148 -15.94 -2.59 -7.80
C ILE A 148 -15.67 -2.78 -9.29
N ALA A 149 -16.36 -3.74 -9.89
CA ALA A 149 -16.37 -3.96 -11.33
C ALA A 149 -17.72 -3.53 -11.90
N SER A 150 -17.71 -2.86 -13.05
CA SER A 150 -18.95 -2.51 -13.75
C SER A 150 -19.69 -3.77 -14.21
N PRO A 151 -21.02 -3.80 -14.13
CA PRO A 151 -21.83 -4.87 -14.70
C PRO A 151 -21.62 -5.12 -16.20
N ALA A 152 -21.15 -4.10 -16.94
CA ALA A 152 -20.86 -4.19 -18.36
C ALA A 152 -19.69 -5.14 -18.70
N PHE A 153 -18.83 -5.48 -17.72
CA PHE A 153 -17.65 -6.34 -17.93
C PHE A 153 -17.78 -7.76 -17.36
N SER A 154 -18.84 -8.06 -16.64
CA SER A 154 -19.02 -9.41 -16.10
C SER A 154 -20.45 -9.63 -15.62
N SER A 155 -21.09 -10.64 -16.15
CA SER A 155 -22.37 -11.18 -15.68
C SER A 155 -22.29 -11.84 -14.29
N SER A 156 -21.18 -11.72 -13.55
CA SER A 156 -20.91 -12.49 -12.33
C SER A 156 -20.05 -11.80 -11.26
N VAL A 157 -19.83 -10.49 -11.29
CA VAL A 157 -18.96 -9.85 -10.28
C VAL A 157 -19.77 -9.06 -9.26
N ARG A 158 -20.03 -9.70 -8.12
CA ARG A 158 -20.44 -9.03 -6.88
C ARG A 158 -19.28 -8.17 -6.38
N SER A 159 -19.60 -7.02 -5.76
CA SER A 159 -18.60 -6.24 -5.02
C SER A 159 -18.00 -7.13 -3.93
N LEU A 160 -16.73 -7.47 -4.06
CA LEU A 160 -16.01 -8.26 -3.07
C LEU A 160 -15.44 -7.30 -2.03
N LEU A 161 -16.00 -7.32 -0.84
CA LEU A 161 -15.47 -6.66 0.34
C LEU A 161 -14.80 -7.74 1.20
N TRP A 162 -13.49 -7.64 1.39
CA TRP A 162 -12.73 -8.53 2.26
C TRP A 162 -12.16 -7.74 3.43
N ILE A 163 -12.39 -8.24 4.64
CA ILE A 163 -11.80 -7.67 5.86
C ILE A 163 -10.82 -8.70 6.39
N TYR A 164 -9.55 -8.32 6.45
CA TYR A 164 -8.49 -9.12 7.05
C TYR A 164 -8.06 -8.48 8.36
N ARG A 165 -8.05 -9.27 9.41
CA ARG A 165 -7.47 -8.91 10.70
C ARG A 165 -6.32 -9.85 10.99
N ASN A 166 -5.14 -9.30 11.24
CA ASN A 166 -4.08 -10.08 11.83
C ASN A 166 -4.55 -10.52 13.21
N ARG A 167 -4.78 -11.81 13.36
CA ARG A 167 -5.00 -12.40 14.69
C ARG A 167 -3.61 -12.63 15.28
N SER A 168 -3.26 -11.82 16.30
CA SER A 168 -2.14 -12.08 17.21
C SER A 168 -2.33 -13.40 17.96
#